data_6622891a3746fb31e620ecd85b03651f
#
_entry.id   6622891a3746fb31e620ecd85b03651f
#
_cell.length_a   1.000
_cell.length_b   1.000
_cell.length_c   1.000
_cell.angle_alpha   90.00
_cell.angle_beta   90.00
_cell.angle_gamma   90.00
#
_symmetry.space_group_name_H-M   'P 1'
#
loop_
_entity.id
_entity.type
_entity.pdbx_description
1 polymer ?
#
loop_
_entity_poly.entity_id
_entity_poly.type
_entity_poly.pdbx_seq_one_letter_code
_entity_poly.pdbx_strand_id
1 'polypeptide(L)'
;MIEGGRRLEGEVRISGAKNAALPILVSALLTEGENIFHNVPDLVDIKTVKKLLAGFGVRMAGEETVRIDATEIGRCEASYDLVRTMRASILVLGPLVARLGEARVSLPGGCAIGARPVNLHIKALREMGAEVDLRDGYVEARCPRLHGAEIYFDISTVTGTENILMAACLAKGTTVLKNAAREPEIANLAQVLTGMGARIDGAGTGEIRIEG
;
A
#
# COMPACT_ATOMS: atom_id res chain seq x y z
N MET A 1 23.36 -25.27 11.52
CA MET A 1 23.30 -26.75 11.36
C MET A 1 21.88 -27.17 11.69
N ILE A 2 21.23 -27.97 10.87
CA ILE A 2 19.87 -28.48 11.11
C ILE A 2 19.99 -30.00 11.22
N GLU A 3 19.53 -30.56 12.35
CA GLU A 3 19.41 -32.00 12.53
C GLU A 3 17.94 -32.40 12.36
N GLY A 4 17.65 -33.24 11.40
CA GLY A 4 16.34 -33.80 11.14
C GLY A 4 16.08 -35.10 11.91
N GLY A 5 15.00 -35.84 11.55
CA GLY A 5 14.73 -37.19 12.03
C GLY A 5 13.77 -37.27 13.23
N ARG A 6 13.27 -36.16 13.76
CA ARG A 6 12.19 -36.15 14.75
C ARG A 6 10.86 -35.75 14.08
N ARG A 7 9.82 -36.54 14.29
CA ARG A 7 8.46 -36.18 13.91
C ARG A 7 7.99 -35.03 14.78
N LEU A 8 7.47 -33.98 14.14
CA LEU A 8 6.84 -32.84 14.84
C LEU A 8 5.35 -33.13 14.97
N GLU A 9 4.81 -32.97 16.18
CA GLU A 9 3.39 -33.13 16.49
C GLU A 9 2.94 -31.95 17.34
N GLY A 10 1.77 -31.38 17.01
CA GLY A 10 1.20 -30.25 17.74
C GLY A 10 0.40 -29.32 16.84
N GLU A 11 -0.20 -28.32 17.45
CA GLU A 11 -0.96 -27.27 16.78
C GLU A 11 -0.20 -25.94 16.86
N VAL A 12 -0.19 -25.19 15.76
CA VAL A 12 0.39 -23.86 15.68
C VAL A 12 -0.65 -22.90 15.10
N ARG A 13 -1.01 -21.86 15.86
CA ARG A 13 -1.83 -20.77 15.33
C ARG A 13 -0.98 -19.91 14.41
N ILE A 14 -1.37 -19.82 13.14
CA ILE A 14 -0.69 -18.98 12.14
C ILE A 14 -1.08 -17.51 12.36
N SER A 15 -0.10 -16.64 12.49
CA SER A 15 -0.31 -15.18 12.53
C SER A 15 -0.64 -14.63 11.15
N GLY A 16 -1.17 -13.41 11.10
CA GLY A 16 -1.33 -12.66 9.84
C GLY A 16 0.00 -12.51 9.08
N ALA A 17 -0.08 -12.47 7.77
CA ALA A 17 1.08 -12.30 6.90
C ALA A 17 1.54 -10.83 6.85
N LYS A 18 2.85 -10.58 7.02
CA LYS A 18 3.44 -9.24 6.98
C LYS A 18 3.10 -8.50 5.68
N ASN A 19 3.32 -9.15 4.55
CA ASN A 19 3.16 -8.51 3.25
C ASN A 19 1.71 -8.17 2.93
N ALA A 20 0.75 -8.93 3.46
CA ALA A 20 -0.67 -8.59 3.36
C ALA A 20 -1.06 -7.48 4.34
N ALA A 21 -0.56 -7.52 5.58
CA ALA A 21 -0.94 -6.55 6.61
C ALA A 21 -0.48 -5.11 6.29
N LEU A 22 0.69 -4.95 5.66
CA LEU A 22 1.23 -3.62 5.34
C LEU A 22 0.30 -2.81 4.41
N PRO A 23 -0.07 -3.26 3.20
CA PRO A 23 -0.98 -2.52 2.33
C PRO A 23 -2.39 -2.43 2.92
N ILE A 24 -2.86 -3.44 3.65
CA ILE A 24 -4.18 -3.41 4.30
C ILE A 24 -4.26 -2.31 5.36
N LEU A 25 -3.24 -2.13 6.21
CA LEU A 25 -3.23 -1.02 7.17
C LEU A 25 -3.16 0.35 6.47
N VAL A 26 -2.41 0.44 5.37
CA VAL A 26 -2.32 1.66 4.56
C VAL A 26 -3.64 1.98 3.86
N SER A 27 -4.44 0.99 3.49
CA SER A 27 -5.74 1.20 2.83
C SER A 27 -6.74 2.00 3.68
N ALA A 28 -6.56 2.01 5.02
CA ALA A 28 -7.36 2.87 5.89
C ALA A 28 -7.27 4.36 5.55
N LEU A 29 -6.19 4.81 4.87
CA LEU A 29 -6.08 6.19 4.37
C LEU A 29 -7.14 6.53 3.31
N LEU A 30 -7.78 5.56 2.68
CA LEU A 30 -8.77 5.77 1.61
C LEU A 30 -10.16 6.13 2.14
N THR A 31 -10.44 5.88 3.41
CA THR A 31 -11.79 6.03 3.99
C THR A 31 -11.81 7.04 5.13
N GLU A 32 -12.98 7.65 5.34
CA GLU A 32 -13.30 8.37 6.56
C GLU A 32 -13.88 7.39 7.58
N GLY A 33 -13.63 7.67 8.87
CA GLY A 33 -14.10 6.83 9.96
C GLY A 33 -13.18 5.71 10.37
N GLU A 34 -13.67 4.85 11.26
CA GLU A 34 -12.89 3.78 11.89
C GLU A 34 -12.89 2.52 11.03
N ASN A 35 -11.69 2.00 10.76
CA ASN A 35 -11.47 0.69 10.18
C ASN A 35 -10.94 -0.25 11.24
N ILE A 36 -11.40 -1.51 11.26
CA ILE A 36 -10.99 -2.52 12.23
C ILE A 36 -10.37 -3.69 11.49
N PHE A 37 -9.09 -3.95 11.76
CA PHE A 37 -8.33 -5.04 11.16
C PHE A 37 -7.98 -6.08 12.23
N HIS A 38 -8.29 -7.35 11.97
CA HIS A 38 -8.02 -8.47 12.86
C HIS A 38 -6.81 -9.27 12.40
N ASN A 39 -6.21 -10.02 13.34
CA ASN A 39 -5.06 -10.90 13.08
C ASN A 39 -3.86 -10.15 12.49
N VAL A 40 -3.62 -8.94 12.96
CA VAL A 40 -2.45 -8.13 12.58
C VAL A 40 -1.22 -8.69 13.29
N PRO A 41 -0.14 -9.08 12.58
CA PRO A 41 1.04 -9.68 13.21
C PRO A 41 1.87 -8.66 13.99
N ASP A 42 2.47 -9.08 15.11
CA ASP A 42 3.42 -8.25 15.88
C ASP A 42 4.82 -8.34 15.28
N LEU A 43 5.09 -7.45 14.32
CA LEU A 43 6.36 -7.38 13.58
C LEU A 43 6.90 -5.95 13.55
N VAL A 44 8.22 -5.81 13.37
CA VAL A 44 8.90 -4.50 13.31
C VAL A 44 8.32 -3.62 12.19
N ASP A 45 8.07 -4.20 11.00
CA ASP A 45 7.52 -3.47 9.86
C ASP A 45 6.09 -2.96 10.15
N ILE A 46 5.30 -3.74 10.90
CA ILE A 46 3.95 -3.32 11.32
C ILE A 46 4.02 -2.15 12.30
N LYS A 47 4.96 -2.19 13.25
CA LYS A 47 5.22 -1.06 14.16
C LYS A 47 5.66 0.19 13.40
N THR A 48 6.44 -0.01 12.33
CA THR A 48 6.92 1.09 11.48
C THR A 48 5.78 1.71 10.66
N VAL A 49 4.91 0.91 10.03
CA VAL A 49 3.75 1.44 9.30
C VAL A 49 2.77 2.15 10.23
N LYS A 50 2.55 1.62 11.44
CA LYS A 50 1.74 2.32 12.46
C LYS A 50 2.32 3.70 12.80
N LYS A 51 3.64 3.81 13.00
CA LYS A 51 4.31 5.11 13.23
C LYS A 51 4.18 6.04 12.03
N LEU A 52 4.29 5.50 10.81
CA LEU A 52 4.13 6.27 9.58
C LEU A 52 2.71 6.85 9.49
N LEU A 53 1.68 6.03 9.69
CA LEU A 53 0.29 6.47 9.68
C LEU A 53 -0.01 7.50 10.80
N ALA A 54 0.53 7.29 12.01
CA ALA A 54 0.43 8.25 13.09
C ALA A 54 1.07 9.61 12.74
N GLY A 55 2.16 9.59 11.94
CA GLY A 55 2.81 10.80 11.43
C GLY A 55 1.90 11.67 10.53
N PHE A 56 0.90 11.07 9.90
CA PHE A 56 -0.13 11.78 9.13
C PHE A 56 -1.26 12.34 10.01
N GLY A 57 -1.27 12.05 11.30
CA GLY A 57 -2.36 12.43 12.22
C GLY A 57 -3.43 11.36 12.40
N VAL A 58 -3.25 10.20 11.79
CA VAL A 58 -4.19 9.07 11.90
C VAL A 58 -4.20 8.52 13.33
N ARG A 59 -5.38 8.33 13.89
CA ARG A 59 -5.56 7.76 15.23
C ARG A 59 -5.61 6.24 15.14
N MET A 60 -4.90 5.58 16.05
CA MET A 60 -4.84 4.11 16.06
C MET A 60 -4.83 3.57 17.48
N ALA A 61 -5.42 2.37 17.65
CA ALA A 61 -5.43 1.63 18.90
C ALA A 61 -5.38 0.11 18.64
N GLY A 62 -4.83 -0.62 19.61
CA GLY A 62 -4.78 -2.09 19.59
C GLY A 62 -3.53 -2.65 18.93
N GLU A 63 -3.33 -3.96 19.11
CA GLU A 63 -2.15 -4.70 18.65
C GLU A 63 -2.53 -5.78 17.63
N GLU A 64 -3.11 -6.90 18.03
CA GLU A 64 -3.59 -7.98 17.15
C GLU A 64 -4.89 -7.59 16.43
N THR A 65 -5.77 -6.86 17.11
CA THR A 65 -6.90 -6.16 16.50
C THR A 65 -6.59 -4.68 16.49
N VAL A 66 -6.37 -4.13 15.31
CA VAL A 66 -5.97 -2.73 15.12
C VAL A 66 -7.16 -1.92 14.64
N ARG A 67 -7.50 -0.86 15.37
CA ARG A 67 -8.48 0.15 14.97
C ARG A 67 -7.74 1.35 14.40
N ILE A 68 -8.13 1.80 13.23
CA ILE A 68 -7.53 2.93 12.52
C ILE A 68 -8.63 3.90 12.13
N ASP A 69 -8.54 5.12 12.61
CA ASP A 69 -9.40 6.23 12.23
C ASP A 69 -8.59 7.28 11.47
N ALA A 70 -8.82 7.34 10.17
CA ALA A 70 -8.18 8.28 9.24
C ALA A 70 -9.15 9.37 8.77
N THR A 71 -10.17 9.74 9.57
CA THR A 71 -11.11 10.82 9.26
C THR A 71 -10.37 12.12 9.00
N GLU A 72 -9.41 12.45 9.87
CA GLU A 72 -8.59 13.65 9.75
C GLU A 72 -7.14 13.26 9.41
N ILE A 73 -6.68 13.62 8.22
CA ILE A 73 -5.29 13.51 7.81
C ILE A 73 -4.70 14.91 7.81
N GLY A 74 -3.87 15.21 8.80
CA GLY A 74 -3.29 16.55 8.99
C GLY A 74 -2.04 16.84 8.19
N ARG A 75 -1.42 15.80 7.58
CA ARG A 75 -0.16 15.93 6.81
C ARG A 75 -0.15 14.93 5.67
N CYS A 76 0.44 15.33 4.54
CA CYS A 76 0.65 14.49 3.35
C CYS A 76 2.14 14.14 3.13
N GLU A 77 3.01 14.37 4.13
CA GLU A 77 4.44 14.13 4.03
C GLU A 77 4.91 12.93 4.87
N ALA A 78 5.56 11.98 4.20
CA ALA A 78 6.31 10.88 4.82
C ALA A 78 7.80 11.19 4.84
N SER A 79 8.34 11.53 6.01
CA SER A 79 9.73 11.96 6.19
C SER A 79 10.73 10.83 5.99
N TYR A 80 11.98 11.20 5.63
CA TYR A 80 13.08 10.27 5.44
C TYR A 80 13.31 9.33 6.63
N ASP A 81 13.24 9.83 7.87
CA ASP A 81 13.51 9.01 9.06
C ASP A 81 12.51 7.87 9.24
N LEU A 82 11.26 8.04 8.81
CA LEU A 82 10.24 6.99 8.83
C LEU A 82 10.38 6.04 7.64
N VAL A 83 10.66 6.58 6.45
CA VAL A 83 10.69 5.80 5.20
C VAL A 83 11.97 4.97 5.07
N ARG A 84 13.14 5.47 5.52
CA ARG A 84 14.44 4.81 5.34
C ARG A 84 14.52 3.41 5.93
N THR A 85 13.71 3.13 6.96
CA THR A 85 13.72 1.85 7.68
C THR A 85 12.80 0.81 7.06
N MET A 86 11.84 1.23 6.20
CA MET A 86 10.86 0.33 5.61
C MET A 86 10.51 0.77 4.19
N ARG A 87 10.86 -0.05 3.21
CA ARG A 87 10.60 0.24 1.78
C ARG A 87 9.13 0.29 1.40
N ALA A 88 8.29 -0.50 2.09
CA ALA A 88 6.85 -0.49 1.92
C ALA A 88 6.21 0.87 2.24
N SER A 89 6.97 1.82 2.82
CA SER A 89 6.50 3.19 3.05
C SER A 89 6.05 3.90 1.77
N ILE A 90 6.53 3.49 0.59
CA ILE A 90 6.07 4.03 -0.69
C ILE A 90 4.57 3.73 -0.95
N LEU A 91 3.99 2.74 -0.29
CA LEU A 91 2.58 2.37 -0.44
C LEU A 91 1.61 3.49 -0.05
N VAL A 92 2.04 4.45 0.78
CA VAL A 92 1.18 5.58 1.16
C VAL A 92 1.00 6.60 0.04
N LEU A 93 1.88 6.58 -1.00
CA LEU A 93 1.88 7.58 -2.07
C LEU A 93 0.55 7.63 -2.84
N GLY A 94 0.09 6.47 -3.34
CA GLY A 94 -1.17 6.38 -4.09
C GLY A 94 -2.39 6.79 -3.27
N PRO A 95 -2.61 6.19 -2.09
CA PRO A 95 -3.73 6.57 -1.22
C PRO A 95 -3.76 8.06 -0.84
N LEU A 96 -2.61 8.66 -0.51
CA LEU A 96 -2.56 10.09 -0.16
C LEU A 96 -2.92 10.98 -1.37
N VAL A 97 -2.34 10.71 -2.55
CA VAL A 97 -2.69 11.47 -3.76
C VAL A 97 -4.15 11.29 -4.13
N ALA A 98 -4.67 10.06 -4.05
CA ALA A 98 -6.05 9.78 -4.41
C ALA A 98 -7.05 10.47 -3.49
N ARG A 99 -6.76 10.58 -2.19
CA ARG A 99 -7.66 11.17 -1.20
C ARG A 99 -7.46 12.65 -0.99
N LEU A 100 -6.19 13.11 -0.92
CA LEU A 100 -5.86 14.48 -0.55
C LEU A 100 -5.51 15.36 -1.77
N GLY A 101 -5.28 14.76 -2.94
CA GLY A 101 -4.81 15.47 -4.13
C GLY A 101 -3.31 15.74 -4.13
N GLU A 102 -2.59 15.45 -3.06
CA GLU A 102 -1.14 15.62 -2.97
C GLU A 102 -0.49 14.62 -2.01
N ALA A 103 0.78 14.31 -2.27
CA ALA A 103 1.62 13.54 -1.35
C ALA A 103 3.10 13.89 -1.56
N ARG A 104 3.87 13.87 -0.46
CA ARG A 104 5.32 14.02 -0.45
C ARG A 104 5.93 12.86 0.32
N VAL A 105 6.55 11.93 -0.38
CA VAL A 105 7.08 10.70 0.22
C VAL A 105 8.58 10.61 -0.04
N SER A 106 9.38 10.50 1.01
CA SER A 106 10.82 10.31 0.86
C SER A 106 11.11 9.04 0.05
N LEU A 107 12.12 9.09 -0.79
CA LEU A 107 12.64 7.89 -1.44
C LEU A 107 13.14 6.91 -0.36
N PRO A 108 12.83 5.63 -0.48
CA PRO A 108 13.34 4.64 0.45
C PRO A 108 14.85 4.58 0.38
N GLY A 109 15.53 4.60 1.52
CA GLY A 109 16.98 4.45 1.61
C GLY A 109 17.44 3.17 0.92
N GLY A 110 18.71 3.12 0.52
CA GLY A 110 19.31 1.98 -0.17
C GLY A 110 19.11 0.68 0.62
N CYS A 111 18.59 -0.33 -0.06
CA CYS A 111 18.46 -1.66 0.53
C CYS A 111 19.64 -2.52 0.11
N ALA A 112 20.20 -3.32 1.04
CA ALA A 112 21.28 -4.27 0.77
C ALA A 112 20.95 -5.33 -0.31
N ILE A 113 19.67 -5.47 -0.69
CA ILE A 113 19.17 -6.46 -1.66
C ILE A 113 19.05 -5.89 -3.10
N GLY A 114 19.48 -4.63 -3.35
CA GLY A 114 19.52 -4.01 -4.67
C GLY A 114 18.48 -2.89 -4.90
N ALA A 115 18.66 -2.18 -6.02
CA ALA A 115 17.76 -1.12 -6.45
C ALA A 115 16.40 -1.71 -6.85
N ARG A 116 15.34 -1.31 -6.14
CA ARG A 116 13.97 -1.55 -6.60
C ARG A 116 13.39 -0.20 -6.97
N PRO A 117 13.19 0.04 -8.25
CA PRO A 117 12.86 1.37 -8.74
C PRO A 117 11.42 1.76 -8.34
N VAL A 118 11.25 2.98 -7.82
CA VAL A 118 9.94 3.60 -7.60
C VAL A 118 9.32 4.12 -8.90
N ASN A 119 10.07 4.04 -10.01
CA ASN A 119 9.68 4.51 -11.33
C ASN A 119 8.36 3.92 -11.83
N LEU A 120 8.05 2.66 -11.49
CA LEU A 120 6.78 2.01 -11.87
C LEU A 120 5.58 2.67 -11.17
N HIS A 121 5.72 3.04 -9.90
CA HIS A 121 4.70 3.80 -9.17
C HIS A 121 4.51 5.18 -9.79
N ILE A 122 5.61 5.88 -10.09
CA ILE A 122 5.59 7.22 -10.69
C ILE A 122 4.97 7.20 -12.08
N LYS A 123 5.39 6.25 -12.94
CA LYS A 123 4.83 6.07 -14.29
C LYS A 123 3.32 5.89 -14.21
N ALA A 124 2.85 4.97 -13.38
CA ALA A 124 1.44 4.66 -13.26
C ALA A 124 0.61 5.85 -12.74
N LEU A 125 1.10 6.58 -11.71
CA LEU A 125 0.40 7.77 -11.22
C LEU A 125 0.35 8.89 -12.28
N ARG A 126 1.39 9.04 -13.11
CA ARG A 126 1.38 9.99 -14.24
C ARG A 126 0.34 9.58 -15.31
N GLU A 127 0.22 8.29 -15.60
CA GLU A 127 -0.81 7.77 -16.52
C GLU A 127 -2.23 8.03 -15.97
N MET A 128 -2.38 8.08 -14.63
CA MET A 128 -3.63 8.47 -13.96
C MET A 128 -3.81 10.01 -13.84
N GLY A 129 -2.93 10.81 -14.43
CA GLY A 129 -3.03 12.27 -14.50
C GLY A 129 -2.32 13.05 -13.39
N ALA A 130 -1.52 12.38 -12.54
CA ALA A 130 -0.75 13.08 -11.52
C ALA A 130 0.51 13.76 -12.11
N GLU A 131 0.78 14.96 -11.66
CA GLU A 131 2.10 15.58 -11.79
C GLU A 131 3.02 14.99 -10.72
N VAL A 132 4.11 14.38 -11.14
CA VAL A 132 5.04 13.71 -10.20
C VAL A 132 6.46 14.17 -10.46
N ASP A 133 7.08 14.76 -9.46
CA ASP A 133 8.47 15.23 -9.45
C ASP A 133 9.33 14.45 -8.44
N LEU A 134 10.62 14.42 -8.73
CA LEU A 134 11.65 13.97 -7.79
C LEU A 134 12.46 15.16 -7.35
N ARG A 135 12.33 15.57 -6.09
CA ARG A 135 13.02 16.70 -5.49
C ARG A 135 13.61 16.36 -4.13
N ASP A 136 14.87 16.72 -3.92
CA ASP A 136 15.55 16.60 -2.62
C ASP A 136 15.40 15.22 -1.95
N GLY A 137 15.38 14.16 -2.77
CA GLY A 137 15.19 12.79 -2.28
C GLY A 137 13.75 12.42 -1.95
N TYR A 138 12.77 13.21 -2.40
CA TYR A 138 11.33 12.94 -2.25
C TYR A 138 10.66 12.72 -3.60
N VAL A 139 9.63 11.89 -3.59
CA VAL A 139 8.59 11.84 -4.63
C VAL A 139 7.50 12.81 -4.22
N GLU A 140 7.30 13.87 -5.00
CA GLU A 140 6.21 14.81 -4.85
C GLU A 140 5.17 14.55 -5.93
N ALA A 141 3.95 14.22 -5.55
CA ALA A 141 2.87 13.92 -6.48
C ALA A 141 1.68 14.83 -6.20
N ARG A 142 1.07 15.38 -7.24
CA ARG A 142 -0.10 16.26 -7.16
C ARG A 142 -1.10 15.94 -8.24
N CYS A 143 -2.36 15.82 -7.86
CA CYS A 143 -3.49 15.66 -8.77
C CYS A 143 -4.79 16.00 -8.02
N PRO A 144 -5.55 17.01 -8.44
CA PRO A 144 -6.82 17.32 -7.78
C PRO A 144 -7.77 16.12 -7.74
N ARG A 145 -7.72 15.28 -8.78
CA ARG A 145 -8.44 14.01 -8.85
C ARG A 145 -7.81 13.09 -9.88
N LEU A 146 -7.40 11.91 -9.47
CA LEU A 146 -6.91 10.86 -10.37
C LEU A 146 -7.99 10.40 -11.32
N HIS A 147 -7.60 9.95 -12.52
CA HIS A 147 -8.48 9.39 -13.54
C HIS A 147 -8.13 7.94 -13.80
N GLY A 148 -9.14 7.15 -14.17
CA GLY A 148 -8.94 5.80 -14.65
C GLY A 148 -8.04 5.76 -15.88
N ALA A 149 -7.16 4.77 -15.95
CA ALA A 149 -6.19 4.59 -17.01
C ALA A 149 -5.94 3.10 -17.30
N GLU A 150 -5.45 2.79 -18.49
CA GLU A 150 -4.88 1.47 -18.78
C GLU A 150 -3.38 1.52 -18.50
N ILE A 151 -2.93 0.78 -17.48
CA ILE A 151 -1.57 0.80 -16.97
C ILE A 151 -0.92 -0.56 -17.22
N TYR A 152 0.19 -0.57 -17.95
CA TYR A 152 1.00 -1.77 -18.17
C TYR A 152 2.29 -1.69 -17.36
N PHE A 153 2.49 -2.67 -16.47
CA PHE A 153 3.75 -2.81 -15.75
C PHE A 153 4.77 -3.56 -16.61
N ASP A 154 5.85 -2.89 -17.00
CA ASP A 154 6.94 -3.48 -17.79
C ASP A 154 7.56 -4.70 -17.08
N ILE A 155 7.57 -4.66 -15.74
CA ILE A 155 7.94 -5.75 -14.85
C ILE A 155 6.84 -5.88 -13.79
N SER A 156 6.36 -7.09 -13.55
CA SER A 156 5.38 -7.35 -12.48
C SER A 156 5.96 -6.88 -11.13
N THR A 157 5.19 -6.11 -10.40
CA THR A 157 5.61 -5.49 -9.14
C THR A 157 4.50 -5.57 -8.10
N VAL A 158 4.78 -6.18 -6.95
CA VAL A 158 3.82 -6.32 -5.86
C VAL A 158 3.41 -4.95 -5.31
N THR A 159 4.38 -4.18 -4.81
CA THR A 159 4.09 -2.86 -4.21
C THR A 159 3.57 -1.85 -5.23
N GLY A 160 3.97 -1.95 -6.51
CA GLY A 160 3.41 -1.14 -7.59
C GLY A 160 1.93 -1.46 -7.81
N THR A 161 1.58 -2.74 -7.89
CA THR A 161 0.19 -3.19 -8.03
C THR A 161 -0.64 -2.75 -6.82
N GLU A 162 -0.17 -2.98 -5.59
CA GLU A 162 -0.87 -2.57 -4.35
C GLU A 162 -1.13 -1.07 -4.30
N ASN A 163 -0.11 -0.27 -4.60
CA ASN A 163 -0.19 1.19 -4.55
C ASN A 163 -1.21 1.74 -5.54
N ILE A 164 -1.17 1.26 -6.79
CA ILE A 164 -2.07 1.73 -7.83
C ILE A 164 -3.47 1.15 -7.67
N LEU A 165 -3.61 -0.08 -7.19
CA LEU A 165 -4.90 -0.67 -6.84
C LEU A 165 -5.64 0.21 -5.81
N MET A 166 -4.94 0.65 -4.75
CA MET A 166 -5.48 1.57 -3.75
C MET A 166 -5.82 2.95 -4.34
N ALA A 167 -4.92 3.53 -5.14
CA ALA A 167 -5.15 4.83 -5.77
C ALA A 167 -6.36 4.81 -6.72
N ALA A 168 -6.53 3.73 -7.48
CA ALA A 168 -7.60 3.57 -8.45
C ALA A 168 -8.99 3.50 -7.82
N CYS A 169 -9.10 3.06 -6.56
CA CYS A 169 -10.39 2.99 -5.85
C CYS A 169 -11.08 4.35 -5.66
N LEU A 170 -10.33 5.46 -5.70
CA LEU A 170 -10.87 6.82 -5.58
C LEU A 170 -10.70 7.63 -6.88
N ALA A 171 -10.17 7.04 -7.95
CA ALA A 171 -10.00 7.71 -9.24
C ALA A 171 -11.35 7.85 -9.97
N LYS A 172 -11.47 8.80 -10.89
CA LYS A 172 -12.65 8.97 -11.72
C LYS A 172 -12.61 8.02 -12.92
N GLY A 173 -13.49 7.04 -12.95
CA GLY A 173 -13.64 6.11 -14.09
C GLY A 173 -12.95 4.77 -13.83
N THR A 174 -12.62 4.04 -14.90
CA THR A 174 -12.09 2.68 -14.79
C THR A 174 -10.58 2.65 -14.98
N THR A 175 -9.89 1.96 -14.09
CA THR A 175 -8.45 1.63 -14.23
C THR A 175 -8.31 0.15 -14.59
N VAL A 176 -7.43 -0.17 -15.53
CA VAL A 176 -7.06 -1.54 -15.88
C VAL A 176 -5.56 -1.70 -15.68
N LEU A 177 -5.17 -2.57 -14.76
CA LEU A 177 -3.77 -2.92 -14.53
C LEU A 177 -3.44 -4.17 -15.32
N LYS A 178 -2.45 -4.10 -16.20
CA LYS A 178 -1.93 -5.22 -16.99
C LYS A 178 -0.53 -5.61 -16.51
N ASN A 179 -0.21 -6.90 -16.59
CA ASN A 179 0.96 -7.51 -16.00
C ASN A 179 1.06 -7.24 -14.48
N ALA A 180 -0.11 -7.20 -13.82
CA ALA A 180 -0.24 -7.03 -12.39
C ALA A 180 0.41 -8.21 -11.62
N ALA A 181 0.81 -7.94 -10.40
CA ALA A 181 1.28 -8.98 -9.48
C ALA A 181 0.12 -9.93 -9.11
N ARG A 182 0.44 -11.21 -8.89
CA ARG A 182 -0.54 -12.29 -8.64
C ARG A 182 -0.41 -12.90 -7.26
N GLU A 183 0.48 -12.37 -6.44
CA GLU A 183 0.74 -12.85 -5.11
C GLU A 183 -0.53 -12.83 -4.23
N PRO A 184 -0.67 -13.72 -3.26
CA PRO A 184 -1.87 -13.83 -2.43
C PRO A 184 -2.25 -12.53 -1.71
N GLU A 185 -1.26 -11.70 -1.36
CA GLU A 185 -1.48 -10.39 -0.74
C GLU A 185 -2.24 -9.41 -1.63
N ILE A 186 -2.11 -9.51 -2.96
CA ILE A 186 -2.88 -8.69 -3.91
C ILE A 186 -4.37 -9.05 -3.84
N ALA A 187 -4.68 -10.35 -3.89
CA ALA A 187 -6.06 -10.82 -3.77
C ALA A 187 -6.65 -10.46 -2.41
N ASN A 188 -5.86 -10.56 -1.34
CA ASN A 188 -6.30 -10.20 0.01
C ASN A 188 -6.55 -8.69 0.15
N LEU A 189 -5.67 -7.84 -0.37
CA LEU A 189 -5.89 -6.39 -0.42
C LEU A 189 -7.16 -6.05 -1.20
N ALA A 190 -7.37 -6.65 -2.37
CA ALA A 190 -8.56 -6.42 -3.17
C ALA A 190 -9.85 -6.83 -2.43
N GLN A 191 -9.84 -7.92 -1.67
CA GLN A 191 -10.97 -8.33 -0.83
C GLN A 191 -11.27 -7.27 0.24
N VAL A 192 -10.25 -6.75 0.91
CA VAL A 192 -10.41 -5.68 1.93
C VAL A 192 -10.97 -4.42 1.28
N LEU A 193 -10.42 -3.96 0.16
CA LEU A 193 -10.91 -2.79 -0.58
C LEU A 193 -12.35 -2.96 -1.05
N THR A 194 -12.72 -4.16 -1.51
CA THR A 194 -14.10 -4.49 -1.87
C THR A 194 -15.02 -4.42 -0.65
N GLY A 195 -14.56 -4.91 0.51
CA GLY A 195 -15.26 -4.75 1.78
C GLY A 195 -15.44 -3.28 2.20
N MET A 196 -14.55 -2.40 1.79
CA MET A 196 -14.63 -0.93 1.97
C MET A 196 -15.52 -0.25 0.91
N GLY A 197 -16.03 -0.99 -0.09
CA GLY A 197 -16.96 -0.49 -1.11
C GLY A 197 -16.37 -0.33 -2.51
N ALA A 198 -15.10 -0.68 -2.74
CA ALA A 198 -14.49 -0.65 -4.07
C ALA A 198 -15.05 -1.77 -4.98
N ARG A 199 -15.02 -1.54 -6.30
CA ARG A 199 -15.37 -2.53 -7.30
C ARG A 199 -14.12 -2.99 -8.02
N ILE A 200 -13.71 -4.23 -7.76
CA ILE A 200 -12.44 -4.77 -8.23
C ILE A 200 -12.67 -6.18 -8.78
N ASP A 201 -12.26 -6.40 -10.02
CA ASP A 201 -12.30 -7.69 -10.71
C ASP A 201 -10.89 -8.13 -11.12
N GLY A 202 -10.65 -9.44 -11.21
CA GLY A 202 -9.41 -10.03 -11.73
C GLY A 202 -8.23 -10.04 -10.73
N ALA A 203 -8.42 -9.68 -9.46
CA ALA A 203 -7.35 -9.76 -8.46
C ALA A 203 -6.80 -11.19 -8.34
N GLY A 204 -5.45 -11.32 -8.29
CA GLY A 204 -4.76 -12.60 -8.35
C GLY A 204 -4.49 -13.11 -9.76
N THR A 205 -4.89 -12.36 -10.79
CA THR A 205 -4.53 -12.60 -12.20
C THR A 205 -3.56 -11.54 -12.71
N GLY A 206 -3.12 -11.66 -13.97
CA GLY A 206 -2.26 -10.64 -14.59
C GLY A 206 -3.00 -9.38 -15.04
N GLU A 207 -4.33 -9.36 -14.97
CA GLU A 207 -5.15 -8.21 -15.31
C GLU A 207 -6.16 -7.93 -14.19
N ILE A 208 -6.15 -6.70 -13.67
CA ILE A 208 -7.05 -6.26 -12.61
C ILE A 208 -7.80 -5.02 -13.11
N ARG A 209 -9.14 -5.05 -12.97
CA ARG A 209 -10.03 -3.95 -13.32
C ARG A 209 -10.59 -3.32 -12.06
N ILE A 210 -10.52 -2.01 -11.94
CA ILE A 210 -10.99 -1.23 -10.80
C ILE A 210 -11.92 -0.12 -11.32
N GLU A 211 -13.11 -0.03 -10.72
CA GLU A 211 -14.03 1.08 -10.92
C GLU A 211 -13.94 2.02 -9.70
N GLY A 212 -13.49 3.25 -9.94
CA GLY A 212 -13.32 4.27 -8.92
C GLY A 212 -14.41 5.36 -8.94
#